data_6d9f778de6c624ebf98d282a10c2f1f4
#
_entry.id   6d9f778de6c624ebf98d282a10c2f1f4
#
_cell.length_a   1.000
_cell.length_b   1.000
_cell.length_c   1.000
_cell.angle_alpha   90.00
_cell.angle_beta   90.00
_cell.angle_gamma   90.00
#
_symmetry.space_group_name_H-M   'P 1'
#
loop_
_entity.id
_entity.type
_entity.pdbx_description
1 polymer ?
#
loop_
_entity_poly.entity_id
_entity_poly.type
_entity_poly.pdbx_seq_one_letter_code
_entity_poly.pdbx_strand_id
1 'polypeptide(L)'
;MRLAVSTLGMPGAGLDEAIEAAVRHHCQGLELRLHPDTGVHAGLDCDQRLSVRRRVERAGLEIAALAGYVGVCRPGDDEPVVEALLADLALAADLGAPGVRVFPRGGDPAVGAGRLKAVSGTAADLGVRVLVETHDQMATGAALAELLAQAGTPETAGAMWDLLHPWRHGEAPADTLAALAPYLAYVQVKDAVSAEDTTPVPMWSGSVPLDEAGELLRAAGYDGWVSLEWERTWYPQVAPVEEILPGAAEWVRRFSA
;
A
#
# COMPACT_ATOMS: atom_id res chain seq x y z
N MET A 1 -3.18 -11.26 -10.81
CA MET A 1 -2.55 -10.33 -9.83
C MET A 1 -1.17 -9.90 -10.32
N ARG A 2 -0.69 -8.73 -9.97
CA ARG A 2 0.58 -8.14 -10.38
C ARG A 2 1.48 -7.93 -9.16
N LEU A 3 2.71 -8.47 -9.20
CA LEU A 3 3.64 -8.37 -8.08
C LEU A 3 4.35 -7.01 -8.06
N ALA A 4 4.32 -6.35 -6.90
CA ALA A 4 5.18 -5.22 -6.57
C ALA A 4 6.01 -5.52 -5.31
N VAL A 5 7.02 -4.72 -5.06
CA VAL A 5 7.79 -4.74 -3.82
C VAL A 5 7.87 -3.34 -3.23
N SER A 6 7.65 -3.26 -1.92
CA SER A 6 7.77 -2.00 -1.18
C SER A 6 9.24 -1.68 -0.88
N THR A 7 9.63 -0.43 -1.15
CA THR A 7 10.97 0.07 -0.78
C THR A 7 11.16 0.20 0.74
N LEU A 8 10.10 -0.01 1.54
CA LEU A 8 10.20 -0.16 3.00
C LEU A 8 11.14 -1.31 3.40
N GLY A 9 11.19 -2.38 2.59
CA GLY A 9 12.06 -3.52 2.80
C GLY A 9 13.54 -3.28 2.48
N MET A 10 13.90 -2.11 1.95
CA MET A 10 15.22 -1.79 1.41
C MET A 10 15.85 -0.56 2.10
N PRO A 11 16.03 -0.58 3.44
CA PRO A 11 16.56 0.59 4.15
C PRO A 11 17.95 0.96 3.64
N GLY A 12 18.12 2.24 3.29
CA GLY A 12 19.39 2.79 2.76
C GLY A 12 19.63 2.53 1.27
N ALA A 13 18.79 1.75 0.60
CA ALA A 13 18.87 1.55 -0.85
C ALA A 13 18.33 2.76 -1.61
N GLY A 14 19.07 3.16 -2.64
CA GLY A 14 18.58 4.15 -3.59
C GLY A 14 17.58 3.58 -4.59
N LEU A 15 16.96 4.44 -5.39
CA LEU A 15 15.96 4.02 -6.38
C LEU A 15 16.51 3.00 -7.39
N ASP A 16 17.76 3.12 -7.83
CA ASP A 16 18.34 2.19 -8.80
C ASP A 16 18.51 0.79 -8.21
N GLU A 17 18.95 0.69 -6.96
CA GLU A 17 19.06 -0.59 -6.25
C GLU A 17 17.68 -1.25 -6.07
N ALA A 18 16.65 -0.46 -5.76
CA ALA A 18 15.27 -0.96 -5.66
C ALA A 18 14.75 -1.45 -7.03
N ILE A 19 15.04 -0.72 -8.11
CA ILE A 19 14.73 -1.13 -9.48
C ILE A 19 15.44 -2.45 -9.83
N GLU A 20 16.74 -2.56 -9.54
CA GLU A 20 17.51 -3.77 -9.83
C GLU A 20 16.96 -4.99 -9.07
N ALA A 21 16.61 -4.83 -7.79
CA ALA A 21 16.00 -5.89 -7.00
C ALA A 21 14.65 -6.33 -7.58
N ALA A 22 13.79 -5.38 -7.93
CA ALA A 22 12.47 -5.67 -8.52
C ALA A 22 12.60 -6.41 -9.86
N VAL A 23 13.47 -5.96 -10.75
CA VAL A 23 13.72 -6.60 -12.05
C VAL A 23 14.27 -8.00 -11.89
N ARG A 24 15.29 -8.19 -11.02
CA ARG A 24 15.91 -9.48 -10.75
C ARG A 24 14.92 -10.53 -10.26
N HIS A 25 13.92 -10.12 -9.51
CA HIS A 25 12.90 -10.99 -8.94
C HIS A 25 11.56 -10.96 -9.69
N HIS A 26 11.56 -10.47 -10.94
CA HIS A 26 10.40 -10.47 -11.83
C HIS A 26 9.17 -9.74 -11.28
N CYS A 27 9.35 -8.73 -10.41
CA CYS A 27 8.27 -7.82 -10.06
C CYS A 27 7.84 -7.02 -11.29
N GLN A 28 6.57 -6.67 -11.38
CA GLN A 28 6.02 -5.77 -12.38
C GLN A 28 6.04 -4.31 -11.91
N GLY A 29 6.19 -4.06 -10.61
CA GLY A 29 6.18 -2.71 -10.09
C GLY A 29 6.90 -2.52 -8.76
N LEU A 30 6.98 -1.25 -8.39
CA LEU A 30 7.49 -0.79 -7.10
C LEU A 30 6.38 -0.07 -6.32
N GLU A 31 6.30 -0.35 -5.03
CA GLU A 31 5.65 0.53 -4.07
C GLU A 31 6.72 1.46 -3.49
N LEU A 32 6.62 2.75 -3.78
CA LEU A 32 7.62 3.73 -3.38
C LEU A 32 7.24 4.39 -2.05
N ARG A 33 8.00 4.11 -1.01
CA ARG A 33 7.87 4.79 0.28
C ARG A 33 8.21 6.27 0.14
N LEU A 34 7.30 7.15 0.59
CA LEU A 34 7.52 8.60 0.60
C LEU A 34 8.37 9.00 1.81
N HIS A 35 9.68 8.93 1.64
CA HIS A 35 10.62 9.30 2.68
C HIS A 35 11.93 9.81 2.06
N PRO A 36 12.61 10.81 2.66
CA PRO A 36 13.90 11.29 2.15
C PRO A 36 14.95 10.20 1.94
N ASP A 37 14.97 9.16 2.78
CA ASP A 37 15.92 8.04 2.68
C ASP A 37 15.80 7.25 1.37
N THR A 38 14.62 7.24 0.74
CA THR A 38 14.37 6.54 -0.52
C THR A 38 14.64 7.41 -1.74
N GLY A 39 14.90 8.71 -1.52
CA GLY A 39 15.00 9.70 -2.59
C GLY A 39 13.67 10.05 -3.27
N VAL A 40 12.52 9.58 -2.70
CA VAL A 40 11.17 9.90 -3.20
C VAL A 40 10.38 10.58 -2.08
N HIS A 41 10.10 11.86 -2.24
CA HIS A 41 9.40 12.66 -1.24
C HIS A 41 8.71 13.88 -1.87
N ALA A 42 7.77 14.51 -1.17
CA ALA A 42 6.99 15.63 -1.68
C ALA A 42 7.83 16.86 -2.09
N GLY A 43 9.05 17.00 -1.55
CA GLY A 43 9.96 18.10 -1.86
C GLY A 43 10.74 17.96 -3.18
N LEU A 44 10.52 16.92 -3.97
CA LEU A 44 11.14 16.78 -5.29
C LEU A 44 10.61 17.86 -6.26
N ASP A 45 11.52 18.49 -7.01
CA ASP A 45 11.15 19.36 -8.13
C ASP A 45 10.66 18.57 -9.35
N CYS A 46 10.15 19.28 -10.36
CA CYS A 46 9.58 18.67 -11.56
C CYS A 46 10.57 17.79 -12.32
N ASP A 47 11.84 18.21 -12.43
CA ASP A 47 12.88 17.43 -13.16
C ASP A 47 13.24 16.17 -12.39
N GLN A 48 13.33 16.25 -11.06
CA GLN A 48 13.55 15.11 -10.18
C GLN A 48 12.40 14.09 -10.25
N ARG A 49 11.14 14.55 -10.21
CA ARG A 49 9.95 13.69 -10.38
C ARG A 49 9.97 12.97 -11.72
N LEU A 50 10.22 13.72 -12.79
CA LEU A 50 10.34 13.15 -14.14
C LEU A 50 11.49 12.14 -14.23
N SER A 51 12.62 12.41 -13.58
CA SER A 51 13.76 11.48 -13.51
C SER A 51 13.38 10.16 -12.83
N VAL A 52 12.71 10.22 -11.66
CA VAL A 52 12.22 9.02 -10.94
C VAL A 52 11.33 8.20 -11.86
N ARG A 53 10.29 8.81 -12.42
CA ARG A 53 9.34 8.16 -13.32
C ARG A 53 10.05 7.45 -14.49
N ARG A 54 10.90 8.18 -15.22
CA ARG A 54 11.60 7.64 -16.39
C ARG A 54 12.54 6.49 -16.04
N ARG A 55 13.17 6.50 -14.87
CA ARG A 55 14.04 5.41 -14.42
C ARG A 55 13.27 4.12 -14.23
N VAL A 56 12.10 4.20 -13.56
CA VAL A 56 11.21 3.06 -13.36
C VAL A 56 10.67 2.54 -14.70
N GLU A 57 10.14 3.43 -15.55
CA GLU A 57 9.61 3.07 -16.87
C GLU A 57 10.67 2.43 -17.79
N ARG A 58 11.90 2.93 -17.81
CA ARG A 58 12.99 2.35 -18.62
C ARG A 58 13.40 0.95 -18.18
N ALA A 59 13.19 0.61 -16.93
CA ALA A 59 13.41 -0.74 -16.42
C ALA A 59 12.25 -1.70 -16.73
N GLY A 60 11.19 -1.23 -17.41
CA GLY A 60 9.99 -2.01 -17.70
C GLY A 60 9.09 -2.20 -16.47
N LEU A 61 9.26 -1.39 -15.44
CA LEU A 61 8.46 -1.43 -14.22
C LEU A 61 7.41 -0.31 -14.22
N GLU A 62 6.38 -0.48 -13.39
CA GLU A 62 5.41 0.55 -13.05
C GLU A 62 5.54 0.94 -11.57
N ILE A 63 5.05 2.13 -11.21
CA ILE A 63 4.88 2.50 -9.82
C ILE A 63 3.49 2.02 -9.40
N ALA A 64 3.44 1.01 -8.56
CA ALA A 64 2.19 0.37 -8.12
C ALA A 64 1.38 1.25 -7.18
N ALA A 65 2.06 1.94 -6.28
CA ALA A 65 1.51 2.96 -5.39
C ALA A 65 2.64 3.80 -4.76
N LEU A 66 2.28 4.97 -4.24
CA LEU A 66 3.13 5.69 -3.29
C LEU A 66 2.68 5.33 -1.87
N ALA A 67 3.62 4.95 -1.00
CA ALA A 67 3.35 4.67 0.41
C ALA A 67 3.61 5.94 1.24
N GLY A 68 2.58 6.80 1.36
CA GLY A 68 2.60 8.06 2.11
C GLY A 68 2.35 7.86 3.62
N TYR A 69 2.44 8.94 4.36
CA TYR A 69 2.34 8.93 5.84
C TYR A 69 1.24 9.83 6.37
N VAL A 70 0.41 10.39 5.51
CA VAL A 70 -0.73 11.22 5.93
C VAL A 70 -1.72 10.39 6.75
N GLY A 71 -2.18 10.94 7.88
CA GLY A 71 -3.20 10.35 8.73
C GLY A 71 -4.55 10.99 8.47
N VAL A 72 -5.46 10.31 7.74
CA VAL A 72 -6.72 10.93 7.31
C VAL A 72 -7.71 11.18 8.44
N CYS A 73 -7.68 10.37 9.50
CA CYS A 73 -8.53 10.54 10.69
C CYS A 73 -7.79 11.18 11.87
N ARG A 74 -6.57 11.69 11.64
CA ARG A 74 -5.78 12.31 12.70
C ARG A 74 -6.58 13.46 13.34
N PRO A 75 -6.65 13.55 14.68
CA PRO A 75 -7.27 14.67 15.37
C PRO A 75 -6.61 16.01 15.02
N GLY A 76 -7.38 17.08 15.00
CA GLY A 76 -6.93 18.44 14.72
C GLY A 76 -7.55 19.00 13.43
N ASP A 77 -7.03 20.16 13.00
CA ASP A 77 -7.54 20.91 11.87
C ASP A 77 -7.46 20.13 10.56
N ASP A 78 -8.43 20.32 9.69
CA ASP A 78 -8.50 19.63 8.41
C ASP A 78 -7.49 20.18 7.39
N GLU A 79 -7.27 21.48 7.40
CA GLU A 79 -6.46 22.18 6.39
C GLU A 79 -5.06 21.57 6.19
N PRO A 80 -4.24 21.32 7.24
CA PRO A 80 -2.91 20.74 7.06
C PRO A 80 -2.93 19.31 6.50
N VAL A 81 -3.99 18.54 6.82
CA VAL A 81 -4.14 17.16 6.31
C VAL A 81 -4.56 17.17 4.85
N VAL A 82 -5.51 18.05 4.50
CA VAL A 82 -5.95 18.24 3.11
C VAL A 82 -4.81 18.74 2.22
N GLU A 83 -4.03 19.73 2.68
CA GLU A 83 -2.85 20.22 1.96
C GLU A 83 -1.82 19.10 1.71
N ALA A 84 -1.54 18.27 2.72
CA ALA A 84 -0.62 17.14 2.58
C ALA A 84 -1.16 16.09 1.60
N LEU A 85 -2.46 15.78 1.62
CA LEU A 85 -3.09 14.89 0.66
C LEU A 85 -2.98 15.43 -0.78
N LEU A 86 -3.23 16.71 -0.98
CA LEU A 86 -3.12 17.35 -2.30
C LEU A 86 -1.67 17.31 -2.82
N ALA A 87 -0.68 17.52 -1.95
CA ALA A 87 0.74 17.43 -2.31
C ALA A 87 1.12 15.99 -2.71
N ASP A 88 0.66 14.99 -1.97
CA ASP A 88 0.93 13.58 -2.27
C ASP A 88 0.21 13.12 -3.55
N LEU A 89 -1.02 13.59 -3.81
CA LEU A 89 -1.75 13.33 -5.06
C LEU A 89 -1.03 13.93 -6.27
N ALA A 90 -0.55 15.16 -6.17
CA ALA A 90 0.21 15.80 -7.23
C ALA A 90 1.53 15.05 -7.51
N LEU A 91 2.24 14.64 -6.46
CA LEU A 91 3.44 13.81 -6.61
C LEU A 91 3.13 12.47 -7.29
N ALA A 92 2.06 11.79 -6.88
CA ALA A 92 1.65 10.53 -7.48
C ALA A 92 1.34 10.67 -8.98
N ALA A 93 0.62 11.72 -9.36
CA ALA A 93 0.32 12.02 -10.77
C ALA A 93 1.59 12.26 -11.59
N ASP A 94 2.52 13.08 -11.08
CA ASP A 94 3.80 13.37 -11.76
C ASP A 94 4.66 12.11 -11.93
N LEU A 95 4.65 11.23 -10.94
CA LEU A 95 5.38 9.96 -10.97
C LEU A 95 4.66 8.88 -11.80
N GLY A 96 3.38 9.06 -12.13
CA GLY A 96 2.57 8.06 -12.84
C GLY A 96 2.06 6.93 -11.94
N ALA A 97 2.00 7.15 -10.63
CA ALA A 97 1.42 6.20 -9.68
C ALA A 97 -0.11 6.31 -9.68
N PRO A 98 -0.86 5.18 -9.73
CA PRO A 98 -2.32 5.20 -9.75
C PRO A 98 -2.95 5.51 -8.39
N GLY A 99 -2.17 5.51 -7.32
CA GLY A 99 -2.66 5.77 -5.99
C GLY A 99 -1.58 6.13 -4.98
N VAL A 100 -2.02 6.76 -3.89
CA VAL A 100 -1.19 7.07 -2.73
C VAL A 100 -1.82 6.46 -1.47
N ARG A 101 -1.04 5.65 -0.76
CA ARG A 101 -1.45 5.08 0.51
C ARG A 101 -1.38 6.13 1.62
N VAL A 102 -2.38 6.08 2.49
CA VAL A 102 -2.49 6.90 3.69
C VAL A 102 -2.91 6.02 4.88
N PHE A 103 -2.64 6.50 6.09
CA PHE A 103 -3.06 5.83 7.32
C PHE A 103 -4.35 6.44 7.89
N PRO A 104 -5.15 5.68 8.65
CA PRO A 104 -6.21 6.26 9.48
C PRO A 104 -5.67 7.24 10.53
N ARG A 105 -4.79 6.80 11.41
CA ARG A 105 -4.22 7.56 12.56
C ARG A 105 -5.27 8.29 13.41
N GLY A 106 -6.44 7.67 13.57
CA GLY A 106 -7.57 8.14 14.36
C GLY A 106 -8.78 7.23 14.18
N GLY A 107 -9.72 7.28 15.09
CA GLY A 107 -10.88 6.37 15.14
C GLY A 107 -12.19 7.01 14.70
N ASP A 108 -12.23 8.27 14.29
CA ASP A 108 -13.46 8.93 13.82
C ASP A 108 -13.56 8.85 12.29
N PRO A 109 -14.44 7.98 11.75
CA PRO A 109 -14.60 7.82 10.31
C PRO A 109 -15.15 9.08 9.63
N ALA A 110 -15.94 9.91 10.33
CA ALA A 110 -16.48 11.13 9.75
C ALA A 110 -15.41 12.17 9.44
N VAL A 111 -14.37 12.28 10.29
CA VAL A 111 -13.21 13.15 10.05
C VAL A 111 -12.46 12.71 8.78
N GLY A 112 -12.12 11.43 8.68
CA GLY A 112 -11.45 10.89 7.50
C GLY A 112 -12.28 11.05 6.23
N ALA A 113 -13.57 10.73 6.30
CA ALA A 113 -14.49 10.86 5.18
C ALA A 113 -14.62 12.32 4.68
N GLY A 114 -14.66 13.29 5.60
CA GLY A 114 -14.69 14.72 5.25
C GLY A 114 -13.44 15.13 4.44
N ARG A 115 -12.26 14.71 4.88
CA ARG A 115 -10.98 15.00 4.20
C ARG A 115 -10.85 14.32 2.85
N LEU A 116 -11.29 13.06 2.75
CA LEU A 116 -11.33 12.35 1.47
C LEU A 116 -12.25 13.04 0.46
N LYS A 117 -13.43 13.50 0.91
CA LYS A 117 -14.34 14.31 0.09
C LYS A 117 -13.69 15.62 -0.37
N ALA A 118 -12.99 16.30 0.53
CA ALA A 118 -12.35 17.58 0.22
C ALA A 118 -11.33 17.49 -0.93
N VAL A 119 -10.66 16.34 -1.08
CA VAL A 119 -9.64 16.12 -2.14
C VAL A 119 -10.17 15.35 -3.34
N SER A 120 -11.42 14.87 -3.33
CA SER A 120 -11.97 13.96 -4.35
C SER A 120 -11.97 14.57 -5.76
N GLY A 121 -12.28 15.86 -5.89
CA GLY A 121 -12.21 16.55 -7.19
C GLY A 121 -10.81 16.54 -7.78
N THR A 122 -9.80 16.92 -7.00
CA THR A 122 -8.40 16.89 -7.43
C THR A 122 -7.94 15.46 -7.74
N ALA A 123 -8.32 14.49 -6.91
CA ALA A 123 -7.99 13.08 -7.15
C ALA A 123 -8.57 12.59 -8.49
N ALA A 124 -9.82 12.94 -8.80
CA ALA A 124 -10.45 12.62 -10.08
C ALA A 124 -9.75 13.29 -11.26
N ASP A 125 -9.45 14.59 -11.16
CA ASP A 125 -8.78 15.36 -12.22
C ASP A 125 -7.37 14.79 -12.53
N LEU A 126 -6.67 14.31 -11.51
CA LEU A 126 -5.33 13.72 -11.63
C LEU A 126 -5.36 12.23 -12.00
N GLY A 127 -6.50 11.56 -11.91
CA GLY A 127 -6.61 10.12 -12.10
C GLY A 127 -5.87 9.30 -11.04
N VAL A 128 -5.73 9.84 -9.81
CA VAL A 128 -5.02 9.21 -8.70
C VAL A 128 -5.98 8.95 -7.54
N ARG A 129 -5.93 7.75 -6.95
CA ARG A 129 -6.78 7.38 -5.80
C ARG A 129 -6.04 7.58 -4.47
N VAL A 130 -6.76 8.00 -3.45
CA VAL A 130 -6.29 7.90 -2.06
C VAL A 130 -6.62 6.51 -1.53
N LEU A 131 -5.61 5.75 -1.12
CA LEU A 131 -5.74 4.37 -0.66
C LEU A 131 -5.58 4.33 0.87
N VAL A 132 -6.68 4.15 1.60
CA VAL A 132 -6.62 4.05 3.06
C VAL A 132 -6.29 2.62 3.44
N GLU A 133 -5.23 2.45 4.25
CA GLU A 133 -4.77 1.14 4.69
C GLU A 133 -5.59 0.62 5.87
N THR A 134 -5.83 -0.69 5.92
CA THR A 134 -6.29 -1.38 7.13
C THR A 134 -5.21 -1.30 8.20
N HIS A 135 -5.23 -0.26 9.03
CA HIS A 135 -4.17 0.06 9.99
C HIS A 135 -4.70 0.83 11.20
N ASP A 136 -3.90 0.98 12.24
CA ASP A 136 -4.19 1.77 13.46
C ASP A 136 -5.57 1.44 14.06
N GLN A 137 -6.42 2.47 14.24
CA GLN A 137 -7.76 2.33 14.82
C GLN A 137 -8.80 1.77 13.83
N MET A 138 -8.44 1.67 12.54
CA MET A 138 -9.28 1.08 11.48
C MET A 138 -8.59 -0.14 10.85
N ALA A 139 -8.02 -0.98 11.73
CA ALA A 139 -7.26 -2.16 11.33
C ALA A 139 -8.13 -3.27 10.72
N THR A 140 -9.47 -3.24 10.87
CA THR A 140 -10.36 -4.24 10.30
C THR A 140 -11.00 -3.75 8.99
N GLY A 141 -11.37 -4.67 8.12
CA GLY A 141 -12.10 -4.36 6.89
C GLY A 141 -13.43 -3.68 7.17
N ALA A 142 -14.13 -4.13 8.21
CA ALA A 142 -15.40 -3.52 8.63
C ALA A 142 -15.25 -2.04 9.02
N ALA A 143 -14.24 -1.71 9.84
CA ALA A 143 -14.01 -0.32 10.27
C ALA A 143 -13.59 0.58 9.09
N LEU A 144 -12.73 0.07 8.22
CA LEU A 144 -12.29 0.82 7.04
C LEU A 144 -13.42 1.00 6.03
N ALA A 145 -14.28 -0.02 5.82
CA ALA A 145 -15.43 0.08 4.94
C ALA A 145 -16.44 1.14 5.43
N GLU A 146 -16.61 1.29 6.76
CA GLU A 146 -17.45 2.34 7.34
C GLU A 146 -16.94 3.75 6.97
N LEU A 147 -15.64 3.98 7.07
CA LEU A 147 -15.03 5.25 6.65
C LEU A 147 -15.25 5.52 5.16
N LEU A 148 -14.96 4.52 4.30
CA LEU A 148 -15.06 4.67 2.85
C LEU A 148 -16.52 4.86 2.39
N ALA A 149 -17.47 4.18 3.03
CA ALA A 149 -18.89 4.38 2.78
C ALA A 149 -19.35 5.81 3.11
N GLN A 150 -18.87 6.36 4.24
CA GLN A 150 -19.15 7.76 4.60
C GLN A 150 -18.48 8.74 3.63
N ALA A 151 -17.30 8.43 3.11
CA ALA A 151 -16.65 9.25 2.11
C ALA A 151 -17.46 9.35 0.81
N GLY A 152 -18.12 8.26 0.38
CA GLY A 152 -18.99 8.24 -0.78
C GLY A 152 -18.28 8.56 -2.11
N THR A 153 -16.98 8.28 -2.21
CA THR A 153 -16.12 8.62 -3.35
C THR A 153 -15.28 7.41 -3.81
N PRO A 154 -15.92 6.26 -4.18
CA PRO A 154 -15.19 5.02 -4.46
C PRO A 154 -14.25 5.12 -5.66
N GLU A 155 -14.49 6.06 -6.59
CA GLU A 155 -13.64 6.31 -7.76
C GLU A 155 -12.32 6.99 -7.38
N THR A 156 -12.30 7.77 -6.29
CA THR A 156 -11.15 8.59 -5.86
C THR A 156 -10.55 8.17 -4.54
N ALA A 157 -11.26 7.35 -3.76
CA ALA A 157 -10.78 6.75 -2.53
C ALA A 157 -11.02 5.24 -2.55
N GLY A 158 -10.08 4.47 -2.03
CA GLY A 158 -10.17 3.02 -1.98
C GLY A 158 -9.49 2.43 -0.76
N ALA A 159 -9.65 1.13 -0.59
CA ALA A 159 -9.01 0.36 0.45
C ALA A 159 -7.68 -0.22 -0.02
N MET A 160 -6.67 -0.09 0.82
CA MET A 160 -5.49 -0.94 0.79
C MET A 160 -5.65 -1.99 1.88
N TRP A 161 -5.72 -3.25 1.48
CA TRP A 161 -5.78 -4.35 2.40
C TRP A 161 -4.38 -4.87 2.70
N ASP A 162 -3.83 -4.51 3.85
CA ASP A 162 -2.70 -5.23 4.42
C ASP A 162 -3.24 -6.49 5.12
N LEU A 163 -2.79 -7.67 4.69
CA LEU A 163 -3.32 -8.94 5.21
C LEU A 163 -3.06 -9.14 6.72
N LEU A 164 -1.99 -8.55 7.24
CA LEU A 164 -1.60 -8.70 8.65
C LEU A 164 -2.60 -8.05 9.61
N HIS A 165 -3.02 -6.81 9.31
CA HIS A 165 -3.70 -5.99 10.32
C HIS A 165 -5.10 -6.50 10.69
N PRO A 166 -6.03 -6.80 9.76
CA PRO A 166 -7.33 -7.34 10.12
C PRO A 166 -7.20 -8.68 10.85
N TRP A 167 -6.38 -9.57 10.34
CA TRP A 167 -6.15 -10.89 10.92
C TRP A 167 -5.65 -10.81 12.38
N ARG A 168 -4.64 -9.99 12.66
CA ARG A 168 -4.13 -9.82 14.03
C ARG A 168 -5.14 -9.21 15.00
N HIS A 169 -6.17 -8.55 14.48
CA HIS A 169 -7.29 -8.02 15.27
C HIS A 169 -8.50 -8.98 15.30
N GLY A 170 -8.32 -10.22 14.84
CA GLY A 170 -9.32 -11.29 14.94
C GLY A 170 -10.37 -11.32 13.83
N GLU A 171 -10.21 -10.51 12.78
CA GLU A 171 -11.11 -10.54 11.62
C GLU A 171 -10.60 -11.57 10.60
N ALA A 172 -11.49 -12.47 10.17
CA ALA A 172 -11.13 -13.48 9.17
C ALA A 172 -10.91 -12.85 7.78
N PRO A 173 -10.00 -13.38 6.94
CA PRO A 173 -9.78 -12.87 5.58
C PRO A 173 -11.05 -12.78 4.73
N ALA A 174 -11.97 -13.73 4.89
CA ALA A 174 -13.25 -13.73 4.18
C ALA A 174 -14.13 -12.54 4.56
N ASP A 175 -14.18 -12.20 5.86
CA ASP A 175 -14.96 -11.07 6.36
C ASP A 175 -14.35 -9.75 5.91
N THR A 176 -13.01 -9.63 5.98
CA THR A 176 -12.28 -8.46 5.49
C THR A 176 -12.54 -8.24 4.00
N LEU A 177 -12.39 -9.29 3.18
CA LEU A 177 -12.64 -9.16 1.74
C LEU A 177 -14.09 -8.79 1.44
N ALA A 178 -15.06 -9.40 2.12
CA ALA A 178 -16.47 -9.08 1.94
C ALA A 178 -16.79 -7.61 2.26
N ALA A 179 -16.21 -7.08 3.34
CA ALA A 179 -16.38 -5.68 3.72
C ALA A 179 -15.72 -4.71 2.73
N LEU A 180 -14.51 -5.05 2.25
CA LEU A 180 -13.72 -4.17 1.40
C LEU A 180 -14.01 -4.34 -0.11
N ALA A 181 -14.73 -5.36 -0.54
CA ALA A 181 -14.94 -5.66 -1.96
C ALA A 181 -15.37 -4.45 -2.81
N PRO A 182 -16.26 -3.54 -2.35
CA PRO A 182 -16.63 -2.35 -3.14
C PRO A 182 -15.51 -1.31 -3.29
N TYR A 183 -14.49 -1.38 -2.44
CA TYR A 183 -13.44 -0.36 -2.31
C TYR A 183 -12.03 -0.89 -2.59
N LEU A 184 -11.85 -2.22 -2.65
CA LEU A 184 -10.55 -2.86 -2.72
C LEU A 184 -9.78 -2.43 -3.98
N ALA A 185 -8.64 -1.79 -3.76
CA ALA A 185 -7.81 -1.27 -4.85
C ALA A 185 -6.39 -1.85 -4.84
N TYR A 186 -5.91 -2.28 -3.68
CA TYR A 186 -4.53 -2.68 -3.48
C TYR A 186 -4.40 -3.67 -2.33
N VAL A 187 -3.44 -4.58 -2.43
CA VAL A 187 -3.17 -5.58 -1.39
C VAL A 187 -1.70 -5.55 -1.01
N GLN A 188 -1.41 -5.56 0.28
CA GLN A 188 -0.07 -5.82 0.80
C GLN A 188 -0.01 -7.21 1.43
N VAL A 189 1.05 -7.95 1.10
CA VAL A 189 1.32 -9.29 1.66
C VAL A 189 2.61 -9.27 2.44
N LYS A 190 2.57 -9.93 3.58
CA LYS A 190 3.71 -10.23 4.44
C LYS A 190 3.33 -11.38 5.34
N ASP A 191 4.32 -12.04 5.94
CA ASP A 191 4.09 -13.03 6.98
C ASP A 191 4.75 -12.60 8.28
N ALA A 192 4.22 -13.01 9.40
CA ALA A 192 4.67 -12.67 10.73
C ALA A 192 4.61 -13.88 11.66
N VAL A 193 5.42 -13.87 12.71
CA VAL A 193 5.52 -14.97 13.68
C VAL A 193 4.14 -15.33 14.24
N SER A 194 3.38 -14.34 14.75
CA SER A 194 2.01 -14.51 15.25
C SER A 194 1.23 -13.20 15.25
N ALA A 195 -0.01 -13.23 15.68
CA ALA A 195 -0.83 -12.01 15.82
C ALA A 195 -0.27 -11.05 16.89
N GLU A 196 0.41 -11.56 17.90
CA GLU A 196 1.01 -10.81 19.00
C GLU A 196 2.45 -10.40 18.69
N ASP A 197 3.19 -11.25 17.97
CA ASP A 197 4.57 -10.98 17.53
C ASP A 197 4.61 -10.78 16.03
N THR A 198 4.61 -9.52 15.62
CA THR A 198 4.61 -9.13 14.20
C THR A 198 6.00 -9.08 13.57
N THR A 199 7.00 -9.72 14.20
CA THR A 199 8.33 -9.87 13.59
C THR A 199 8.16 -10.53 12.21
N PRO A 200 8.61 -9.87 11.12
CA PRO A 200 8.46 -10.41 9.78
C PRO A 200 9.27 -11.70 9.60
N VAL A 201 8.64 -12.68 8.96
CA VAL A 201 9.28 -13.97 8.60
C VAL A 201 9.03 -14.27 7.12
N PRO A 202 9.82 -15.15 6.49
CA PRO A 202 9.58 -15.55 5.12
C PRO A 202 8.16 -16.08 4.90
N MET A 203 7.63 -15.86 3.70
CA MET A 203 6.29 -16.33 3.33
C MET A 203 6.10 -17.80 3.71
N TRP A 204 4.96 -18.13 4.32
CA TRP A 204 4.57 -19.44 4.87
C TRP A 204 5.41 -19.94 6.05
N SER A 205 6.25 -19.10 6.66
CA SER A 205 7.01 -19.46 7.87
C SER A 205 6.36 -18.94 9.15
N GLY A 206 5.34 -18.10 9.02
CA GLY A 206 4.59 -17.51 10.12
C GLY A 206 3.16 -18.03 10.21
N SER A 207 2.29 -17.15 10.67
CA SER A 207 0.91 -17.51 11.02
C SER A 207 -0.16 -16.72 10.25
N VAL A 208 0.23 -15.77 9.41
CA VAL A 208 -0.73 -15.03 8.56
C VAL A 208 -1.41 -16.00 7.60
N PRO A 209 -2.75 -16.01 7.46
CA PRO A 209 -3.49 -16.96 6.64
C PRO A 209 -3.36 -16.66 5.14
N LEU A 210 -2.11 -16.74 4.62
CA LEU A 210 -1.74 -16.35 3.27
C LEU A 210 -2.46 -17.16 2.19
N ASP A 211 -2.61 -18.47 2.38
CA ASP A 211 -3.28 -19.35 1.41
C ASP A 211 -4.78 -19.03 1.33
N GLU A 212 -5.45 -18.84 2.47
CA GLU A 212 -6.85 -18.46 2.52
C GLU A 212 -7.10 -17.12 1.82
N ALA A 213 -6.28 -16.11 2.14
CA ALA A 213 -6.39 -14.79 1.50
C ALA A 213 -6.17 -14.88 -0.03
N GLY A 214 -5.17 -15.66 -0.47
CA GLY A 214 -4.87 -15.87 -1.88
C GLY A 214 -6.02 -16.56 -2.63
N GLU A 215 -6.62 -17.59 -2.04
CA GLU A 215 -7.77 -18.30 -2.62
C GLU A 215 -9.00 -17.39 -2.72
N LEU A 216 -9.26 -16.58 -1.71
CA LEU A 216 -10.36 -15.61 -1.70
C LEU A 216 -10.17 -14.54 -2.78
N LEU A 217 -8.99 -13.95 -2.91
CA LEU A 217 -8.68 -12.96 -3.94
C LEU A 217 -8.82 -13.56 -5.34
N ARG A 218 -8.31 -14.77 -5.56
CA ARG A 218 -8.46 -15.52 -6.83
C ARG A 218 -9.92 -15.78 -7.14
N ALA A 219 -10.71 -16.24 -6.17
CA ALA A 219 -12.13 -16.51 -6.34
C ALA A 219 -12.95 -15.24 -6.64
N ALA A 220 -12.53 -14.10 -6.09
CA ALA A 220 -13.10 -12.79 -6.36
C ALA A 220 -12.67 -12.20 -7.72
N GLY A 221 -11.75 -12.84 -8.45
CA GLY A 221 -11.23 -12.34 -9.73
C GLY A 221 -10.33 -11.12 -9.56
N TYR A 222 -9.68 -10.95 -8.40
CA TYR A 222 -8.78 -9.82 -8.17
C TYR A 222 -7.54 -9.95 -9.07
N ASP A 223 -7.31 -8.94 -9.91
CA ASP A 223 -6.20 -8.87 -10.86
C ASP A 223 -5.25 -7.67 -10.60
N GLY A 224 -5.51 -6.93 -9.51
CA GLY A 224 -4.77 -5.74 -9.11
C GLY A 224 -3.36 -6.00 -8.59
N TRP A 225 -2.79 -4.97 -7.98
CA TRP A 225 -1.46 -5.01 -7.39
C TRP A 225 -1.43 -5.74 -6.05
N VAL A 226 -0.42 -6.58 -5.89
CA VAL A 226 -0.01 -7.21 -4.64
C VAL A 226 1.43 -6.80 -4.35
N SER A 227 1.66 -6.08 -3.27
CA SER A 227 3.00 -5.65 -2.85
C SER A 227 3.53 -6.51 -1.71
N LEU A 228 4.74 -7.01 -1.85
CA LEU A 228 5.48 -7.52 -0.69
C LEU A 228 5.89 -6.33 0.17
N GLU A 229 5.30 -6.18 1.34
CA GLU A 229 5.71 -5.21 2.34
C GLU A 229 6.64 -5.86 3.38
N TRP A 230 7.93 -5.91 3.06
CA TRP A 230 8.95 -6.42 3.97
C TRP A 230 9.42 -5.31 4.91
N GLU A 231 9.17 -5.45 6.20
CA GLU A 231 9.35 -4.37 7.18
C GLU A 231 10.78 -4.24 7.74
N ARG A 232 11.80 -4.49 6.93
CA ARG A 232 13.20 -4.44 7.37
C ARG A 232 13.64 -3.08 7.91
N THR A 233 12.99 -2.01 7.50
CA THR A 233 13.22 -0.67 8.07
C THR A 233 12.94 -0.63 9.58
N TRP A 234 11.96 -1.38 10.05
CA TRP A 234 11.58 -1.46 11.47
C TRP A 234 12.22 -2.64 12.19
N TYR A 235 12.60 -3.67 11.45
CA TYR A 235 13.21 -4.91 11.93
C TYR A 235 14.56 -5.13 11.23
N PRO A 236 15.62 -4.35 11.54
CA PRO A 236 16.88 -4.39 10.78
C PRO A 236 17.63 -5.72 10.88
N GLN A 237 17.24 -6.60 11.80
CA GLN A 237 17.82 -7.92 12.01
C GLN A 237 17.29 -9.00 11.06
N VAL A 238 16.16 -8.75 10.35
CA VAL A 238 15.60 -9.74 9.44
C VAL A 238 16.38 -9.79 8.12
N ALA A 239 16.20 -10.86 7.37
CA ALA A 239 16.89 -11.10 6.10
C ALA A 239 16.68 -9.95 5.09
N PRO A 240 17.58 -9.76 4.12
CA PRO A 240 17.35 -8.86 2.99
C PRO A 240 16.10 -9.24 2.20
N VAL A 241 15.42 -8.24 1.63
CA VAL A 241 14.16 -8.44 0.89
C VAL A 241 14.34 -9.38 -0.31
N GLU A 242 15.51 -9.42 -0.92
CA GLU A 242 15.83 -10.30 -2.05
C GLU A 242 15.72 -11.79 -1.68
N GLU A 243 15.91 -12.16 -0.43
CA GLU A 243 15.73 -13.54 0.04
C GLU A 243 14.24 -13.88 0.23
N ILE A 244 13.38 -12.86 0.37
CA ILE A 244 11.94 -13.02 0.62
C ILE A 244 11.12 -12.94 -0.67
N LEU A 245 11.56 -12.14 -1.63
CA LEU A 245 10.86 -11.92 -2.91
C LEU A 245 10.49 -13.20 -3.67
N PRO A 246 11.32 -14.27 -3.71
CA PRO A 246 10.91 -15.52 -4.34
C PRO A 246 9.63 -16.11 -3.75
N GLY A 247 9.43 -16.00 -2.44
CA GLY A 247 8.19 -16.45 -1.79
C GLY A 247 6.97 -15.62 -2.19
N ALA A 248 7.11 -14.30 -2.28
CA ALA A 248 6.03 -13.42 -2.74
C ALA A 248 5.68 -13.67 -4.22
N ALA A 249 6.69 -13.89 -5.06
CA ALA A 249 6.48 -14.24 -6.47
C ALA A 249 5.74 -15.57 -6.61
N GLU A 250 6.11 -16.58 -5.81
CA GLU A 250 5.42 -17.87 -5.77
C GLU A 250 3.96 -17.71 -5.32
N TRP A 251 3.71 -16.88 -4.29
CA TRP A 251 2.36 -16.61 -3.81
C TRP A 251 1.49 -15.99 -4.92
N VAL A 252 1.97 -14.95 -5.58
CA VAL A 252 1.25 -14.31 -6.70
C VAL A 252 1.01 -15.30 -7.83
N ARG A 253 2.04 -16.10 -8.21
CA ARG A 253 1.90 -17.12 -9.27
C ARG A 253 0.84 -18.18 -8.92
N ARG A 254 0.79 -18.62 -7.65
CA ARG A 254 -0.13 -19.68 -7.19
C ARG A 254 -1.58 -19.22 -7.18
N PHE A 255 -1.84 -17.98 -6.86
CA PHE A 255 -3.19 -17.44 -6.70
C PHE A 255 -3.64 -16.51 -7.83
N SER A 256 -2.79 -16.22 -8.82
CA SER A 256 -3.25 -15.57 -10.05
C SER A 256 -4.12 -16.52 -10.87
N ALA A 257 -5.17 -15.97 -11.51
CA ALA A 257 -6.08 -16.70 -12.39
C ALA A 257 -5.41 -17.06 -13.73
#